data_4de994f3fb504370e37c77848c8577b8
#
_entry.id   4de994f3fb504370e37c77848c8577b8
#
_cell.length_a   1.000
_cell.length_b   1.000
_cell.length_c   1.000
_cell.angle_alpha   90.00
_cell.angle_beta   90.00
_cell.angle_gamma   90.00
#
_symmetry.space_group_name_H-M   'P 1'
#
loop_
_entity.id
_entity.type
_entity.pdbx_description
1 polymer ?
#
loop_
_entity_poly.entity_id
_entity_poly.type
_entity_poly.pdbx_seq_one_letter_code
_entity_poly.pdbx_strand_id
1 'polypeptide(L)'
;MHLGIIPGGATQQLVGTKPSDPAFGLPAVWSDERQRELAQMSGFTVVDCSTVVATHLSHLMQVNAARLLGRVETQSLVEHVTKLAPKLIEDVIPKMVGIATLQKLLQLLLDEGVHIRDMRSIIECLAEYPAAANDPQQLAALVRMHLAPAIVQQIYGPAKELDVIALDPGLERLVTQALTSPHGAALDPGVTETLAKSAADSARSQEDIGVPACLLVPDLIRAPMARLLKRAAPRLKVLGHSEIPETHSIRIASVIGATA
;
A
#
# COMPACT_ATOMS: atom_id res chain seq x y z
N MET A 1 14.35 -25.20 18.07
CA MET A 1 13.20 -25.16 17.16
C MET A 1 13.45 -24.08 16.13
N HIS A 2 13.24 -24.32 14.86
CA HIS A 2 13.39 -23.34 13.77
C HIS A 2 12.29 -23.53 12.73
N LEU A 3 12.05 -22.51 11.92
CA LEU A 3 11.06 -22.52 10.86
C LEU A 3 11.78 -22.72 9.52
N GLY A 4 11.46 -23.80 8.84
CA GLY A 4 11.86 -24.03 7.45
C GLY A 4 10.77 -23.51 6.51
N ILE A 5 11.04 -22.46 5.75
CA ILE A 5 10.12 -21.92 4.74
C ILE A 5 10.34 -22.71 3.45
N ILE A 6 9.25 -23.21 2.85
CA ILE A 6 9.28 -24.04 1.66
C ILE A 6 9.36 -23.12 0.43
N PRO A 7 10.49 -23.05 -0.30
CA PRO A 7 10.50 -22.46 -1.62
C PRO A 7 9.76 -23.38 -2.60
N GLY A 8 9.13 -22.80 -3.59
CA GLY A 8 8.45 -23.59 -4.63
C GLY A 8 9.41 -24.56 -5.31
N GLY A 9 9.30 -25.86 -4.99
CA GLY A 9 10.16 -26.90 -5.56
C GLY A 9 10.89 -27.80 -4.56
N ALA A 10 10.74 -27.61 -3.25
CA ALA A 10 11.34 -28.51 -2.27
C ALA A 10 10.71 -29.92 -2.34
N THR A 11 11.53 -30.92 -2.60
CA THR A 11 11.11 -32.31 -2.89
C THR A 11 11.09 -33.19 -1.66
N GLN A 12 11.71 -32.80 -0.53
CA GLN A 12 11.79 -33.62 0.67
C GLN A 12 10.77 -33.16 1.73
N GLN A 13 10.12 -34.14 2.37
CA GLN A 13 9.23 -33.87 3.49
C GLN A 13 10.03 -33.80 4.79
N LEU A 14 10.08 -32.62 5.42
CA LEU A 14 10.56 -32.47 6.78
C LEU A 14 9.49 -32.95 7.76
N VAL A 15 9.94 -33.59 8.84
CA VAL A 15 9.07 -33.99 9.95
C VAL A 15 8.86 -32.79 10.86
N GLY A 16 7.62 -32.35 11.00
CA GLY A 16 7.26 -31.23 11.87
C GLY A 16 5.83 -30.74 11.68
N THR A 17 5.46 -29.72 12.43
CA THR A 17 4.16 -29.04 12.27
C THR A 17 4.22 -28.15 11.05
N LYS A 18 3.22 -28.26 10.17
CA LYS A 18 3.11 -27.51 8.90
C LYS A 18 2.18 -26.29 9.04
N PRO A 19 2.62 -25.17 9.59
CA PRO A 19 1.87 -23.91 9.57
C PRO A 19 2.16 -23.15 8.28
N SER A 20 1.45 -22.04 8.10
CA SER A 20 1.93 -20.98 7.21
C SER A 20 2.90 -20.07 7.98
N ASP A 21 3.90 -19.51 7.28
CA ASP A 21 4.76 -18.47 7.85
C ASP A 21 3.90 -17.28 8.33
N PRO A 22 4.05 -16.82 9.58
CA PRO A 22 3.17 -15.81 10.14
C PRO A 22 3.33 -14.41 9.53
N ALA A 23 4.45 -14.12 8.86
CA ALA A 23 4.71 -12.82 8.26
C ALA A 23 4.19 -12.75 6.81
N PHE A 24 4.44 -13.79 6.01
CA PHE A 24 4.20 -13.78 4.55
C PHE A 24 3.16 -14.80 4.09
N GLY A 25 2.69 -15.66 5.00
CA GLY A 25 1.70 -16.70 4.69
C GLY A 25 2.24 -17.85 3.83
N LEU A 26 3.56 -17.94 3.65
CA LEU A 26 4.20 -18.99 2.86
C LEU A 26 4.10 -20.34 3.58
N PRO A 27 4.00 -21.45 2.83
CA PRO A 27 4.06 -22.78 3.41
C PRO A 27 5.38 -22.96 4.17
N ALA A 28 5.30 -23.47 5.40
CA ALA A 28 6.46 -23.61 6.26
C ALA A 28 6.36 -24.86 7.14
N VAL A 29 7.47 -25.26 7.77
CA VAL A 29 7.54 -26.41 8.68
C VAL A 29 8.32 -26.00 9.93
N TRP A 30 7.71 -26.13 11.10
CA TRP A 30 8.43 -26.07 12.37
C TRP A 30 9.12 -27.39 12.63
N SER A 31 10.44 -27.37 12.79
CA SER A 31 11.26 -28.57 13.01
C SER A 31 12.27 -28.38 14.14
N ASP A 32 12.87 -29.51 14.56
CA ASP A 32 13.93 -29.53 15.56
C ASP A 32 15.25 -29.04 14.99
N GLU A 33 16.12 -28.51 15.88
CA GLU A 33 17.49 -28.08 15.52
C GLU A 33 18.28 -29.16 14.79
N ARG A 34 18.05 -30.44 15.13
CA ARG A 34 18.70 -31.60 14.49
C ARG A 34 18.42 -31.74 13.00
N GLN A 35 17.31 -31.16 12.53
CA GLN A 35 16.92 -31.23 11.11
C GLN A 35 17.36 -29.99 10.33
N ARG A 36 18.05 -29.03 10.96
CA ARG A 36 18.44 -27.77 10.34
C ARG A 36 19.31 -27.97 9.09
N GLU A 37 20.35 -28.76 9.21
CA GLU A 37 21.27 -29.05 8.10
C GLU A 37 20.53 -29.77 6.98
N LEU A 38 19.71 -30.78 7.29
CA LEU A 38 18.90 -31.48 6.32
C LEU A 38 17.93 -30.56 5.59
N ALA A 39 17.29 -29.65 6.30
CA ALA A 39 16.39 -28.67 5.72
C ALA A 39 17.14 -27.75 4.76
N GLN A 40 18.31 -27.24 5.14
CA GLN A 40 19.13 -26.38 4.29
C GLN A 40 19.61 -27.11 3.03
N MET A 41 20.07 -28.36 3.17
CA MET A 41 20.48 -29.21 2.03
C MET A 41 19.32 -29.51 1.08
N SER A 42 18.09 -29.55 1.61
CA SER A 42 16.86 -29.79 0.84
C SER A 42 16.28 -28.52 0.20
N GLY A 43 16.99 -27.40 0.30
CA GLY A 43 16.59 -26.12 -0.33
C GLY A 43 15.59 -25.28 0.47
N PHE A 44 15.35 -25.62 1.76
CA PHE A 44 14.51 -24.76 2.62
C PHE A 44 15.27 -23.53 3.09
N THR A 45 14.59 -22.40 3.15
CA THR A 45 15.09 -21.24 3.89
C THR A 45 14.81 -21.44 5.38
N VAL A 46 15.85 -21.69 6.15
CA VAL A 46 15.75 -21.99 7.57
C VAL A 46 16.05 -20.77 8.41
N VAL A 47 15.11 -20.38 9.26
CA VAL A 47 15.21 -19.22 10.15
C VAL A 47 14.98 -19.66 11.60
N ASP A 48 15.64 -18.98 12.55
CA ASP A 48 15.43 -19.23 13.98
C ASP A 48 14.14 -18.58 14.50
N CYS A 49 13.70 -18.98 15.67
CA CYS A 49 12.47 -18.48 16.28
C CYS A 49 12.52 -16.97 16.54
N SER A 50 13.66 -16.42 16.93
CA SER A 50 13.81 -14.99 17.22
C SER A 50 13.66 -14.16 15.94
N THR A 51 14.25 -14.62 14.84
CA THR A 51 14.07 -13.99 13.52
C THR A 51 12.62 -14.04 13.07
N VAL A 52 11.93 -15.18 13.24
CA VAL A 52 10.50 -15.28 12.91
C VAL A 52 9.66 -14.27 13.69
N VAL A 53 9.88 -14.19 15.03
CA VAL A 53 9.15 -13.24 15.90
C VAL A 53 9.45 -11.80 15.47
N ALA A 54 10.73 -11.45 15.26
CA ALA A 54 11.12 -10.09 14.86
C ALA A 54 10.52 -9.71 13.50
N THR A 55 10.56 -10.60 12.51
CA THR A 55 9.98 -10.38 11.19
C THR A 55 8.47 -10.22 11.25
N HIS A 56 7.80 -11.09 12.00
CA HIS A 56 6.35 -11.02 12.17
C HIS A 56 5.93 -9.73 12.91
N LEU A 57 6.63 -9.36 13.98
CA LEU A 57 6.37 -8.11 14.70
C LEU A 57 6.59 -6.89 13.78
N SER A 58 7.68 -6.86 13.03
CA SER A 58 7.95 -5.81 12.05
C SER A 58 6.84 -5.71 11.01
N HIS A 59 6.38 -6.84 10.48
CA HIS A 59 5.25 -6.88 9.54
C HIS A 59 3.97 -6.33 10.17
N LEU A 60 3.62 -6.76 11.38
CA LEU A 60 2.45 -6.25 12.10
C LEU A 60 2.52 -4.75 12.34
N MET A 61 3.69 -4.22 12.70
CA MET A 61 3.90 -2.78 12.88
C MET A 61 3.69 -2.02 11.56
N GLN A 62 4.20 -2.53 10.45
CA GLN A 62 4.03 -1.90 9.14
C GLN A 62 2.56 -1.90 8.69
N VAL A 63 1.89 -3.03 8.78
CA VAL A 63 0.47 -3.14 8.38
C VAL A 63 -0.45 -2.28 9.25
N ASN A 64 -0.10 -2.09 10.53
CA ASN A 64 -0.89 -1.29 11.46
C ASN A 64 -0.30 0.11 11.70
N ALA A 65 0.66 0.57 10.90
CA ALA A 65 1.35 1.85 11.10
C ALA A 65 0.38 3.03 11.23
N ALA A 66 -0.66 3.09 10.43
CA ALA A 66 -1.71 4.11 10.53
C ALA A 66 -2.42 4.13 11.89
N ARG A 67 -2.65 2.95 12.49
CA ARG A 67 -3.30 2.82 13.80
C ARG A 67 -2.35 3.12 14.96
N LEU A 68 -1.06 2.87 14.76
CA LEU A 68 -0.03 3.13 15.75
C LEU A 68 0.38 4.61 15.79
N LEU A 69 0.14 5.36 14.71
CA LEU A 69 0.44 6.79 14.65
C LEU A 69 -0.61 7.59 15.44
N GLY A 70 -0.33 7.83 16.72
CA GLY A 70 -1.12 8.68 17.58
C GLY A 70 -0.69 10.15 17.55
N ARG A 71 -1.26 10.93 18.46
CA ARG A 71 -0.95 12.36 18.57
C ARG A 71 0.48 12.61 19.06
N VAL A 72 0.98 11.78 19.97
CA VAL A 72 2.33 11.90 20.53
C VAL A 72 3.37 11.63 19.46
N GLU A 73 3.19 10.57 18.68
CA GLU A 73 4.07 10.20 17.57
C GLU A 73 4.06 11.30 16.49
N THR A 74 2.88 11.83 16.16
CA THR A 74 2.75 12.94 15.21
C THR A 74 3.50 14.19 15.71
N GLN A 75 3.36 14.54 17.00
CA GLN A 75 4.08 15.64 17.60
C GLN A 75 5.59 15.43 17.54
N SER A 76 6.07 14.23 17.86
CA SER A 76 7.48 13.88 17.79
C SER A 76 8.05 14.00 16.36
N LEU A 77 7.24 13.62 15.34
CA LEU A 77 7.63 13.83 13.94
C LEU A 77 7.77 15.32 13.60
N VAL A 78 6.81 16.15 14.02
CA VAL A 78 6.87 17.61 13.83
C VAL A 78 8.09 18.21 14.52
N GLU A 79 8.38 17.82 15.77
CA GLU A 79 9.56 18.29 16.51
C GLU A 79 10.87 17.88 15.84
N HIS A 80 10.92 16.69 15.23
CA HIS A 80 12.07 16.25 14.46
C HIS A 80 12.29 17.14 13.24
N VAL A 81 11.23 17.44 12.47
CA VAL A 81 11.34 18.33 11.30
C VAL A 81 11.64 19.77 11.71
N THR A 82 11.10 20.24 12.86
CA THR A 82 11.39 21.58 13.40
C THR A 82 12.90 21.78 13.64
N LYS A 83 13.61 20.75 14.07
CA LYS A 83 15.07 20.83 14.24
C LYS A 83 15.82 21.00 12.93
N LEU A 84 15.27 20.49 11.83
CA LEU A 84 15.88 20.53 10.49
C LEU A 84 15.46 21.76 9.68
N ALA A 85 14.19 22.18 9.81
CA ALA A 85 13.59 23.27 9.06
C ALA A 85 12.61 24.09 9.93
N PRO A 86 13.09 24.88 10.91
CA PRO A 86 12.22 25.55 11.90
C PRO A 86 11.24 26.52 11.25
N LYS A 87 11.67 27.33 10.30
CA LYS A 87 10.83 28.33 9.62
C LYS A 87 9.65 27.68 8.87
N LEU A 88 9.89 26.57 8.20
CA LEU A 88 8.83 25.85 7.48
C LEU A 88 7.71 25.42 8.43
N ILE A 89 8.10 24.87 9.59
CA ILE A 89 7.12 24.43 10.58
C ILE A 89 6.34 25.58 11.20
N GLU A 90 7.04 26.66 11.60
CA GLU A 90 6.40 27.83 12.23
C GLU A 90 5.30 28.46 11.37
N ASP A 91 5.42 28.41 10.06
CA ASP A 91 4.47 28.99 9.14
C ASP A 91 3.29 28.06 8.83
N VAL A 92 3.47 26.75 8.92
CA VAL A 92 2.45 25.76 8.53
C VAL A 92 1.75 25.16 9.74
N ILE A 93 2.48 24.79 10.78
CA ILE A 93 1.94 24.07 11.94
C ILE A 93 2.18 24.87 13.24
N PRO A 94 1.15 25.19 14.01
CA PRO A 94 -0.28 24.89 13.82
C PRO A 94 -1.06 25.98 13.07
N LYS A 95 -0.40 27.00 12.50
CA LYS A 95 -1.06 28.21 11.95
C LYS A 95 -2.03 27.90 10.81
N MET A 96 -1.61 27.06 9.87
CA MET A 96 -2.40 26.68 8.70
C MET A 96 -3.08 25.32 8.90
N VAL A 97 -2.31 24.31 9.32
CA VAL A 97 -2.80 22.95 9.50
C VAL A 97 -2.62 22.54 10.97
N GLY A 98 -3.72 22.18 11.62
CA GLY A 98 -3.68 21.70 12.99
C GLY A 98 -3.06 20.30 13.11
N ILE A 99 -2.47 19.99 14.27
CA ILE A 99 -1.88 18.65 14.56
C ILE A 99 -2.86 17.50 14.33
N ALA A 100 -4.15 17.70 14.64
CA ALA A 100 -5.17 16.67 14.43
C ALA A 100 -5.40 16.38 12.94
N THR A 101 -5.43 17.43 12.11
CA THR A 101 -5.54 17.29 10.64
C THR A 101 -4.30 16.64 10.06
N LEU A 102 -3.11 17.05 10.50
CA LEU A 102 -1.84 16.42 10.11
C LEU A 102 -1.82 14.95 10.50
N GLN A 103 -2.18 14.59 11.73
CA GLN A 103 -2.27 13.20 12.17
C GLN A 103 -3.18 12.39 11.25
N LYS A 104 -4.37 12.90 10.94
CA LYS A 104 -5.33 12.21 10.07
C LYS A 104 -4.82 12.07 8.66
N LEU A 105 -4.17 13.11 8.10
CA LEU A 105 -3.50 13.05 6.80
C LEU A 105 -2.44 11.94 6.77
N LEU A 106 -1.53 11.93 7.73
CA LEU A 106 -0.45 10.93 7.80
C LEU A 106 -1.01 9.50 7.97
N GLN A 107 -2.08 9.34 8.75
CA GLN A 107 -2.79 8.07 8.87
C GLN A 107 -3.38 7.60 7.55
N LEU A 108 -3.97 8.52 6.74
CA LEU A 108 -4.51 8.18 5.41
C LEU A 108 -3.40 7.71 4.45
N LEU A 109 -2.24 8.37 4.46
CA LEU A 109 -1.09 7.97 3.66
C LEU A 109 -0.58 6.57 4.06
N LEU A 110 -0.37 6.35 5.37
CA LEU A 110 0.09 5.06 5.90
C LEU A 110 -0.92 3.93 5.65
N ASP A 111 -2.21 4.23 5.73
CA ASP A 111 -3.29 3.25 5.51
C ASP A 111 -3.31 2.70 4.07
N GLU A 112 -2.82 3.49 3.13
CA GLU A 112 -2.60 3.09 1.74
C GLU A 112 -1.16 2.62 1.46
N GLY A 113 -0.33 2.51 2.51
CA GLY A 113 1.05 2.04 2.43
C GLY A 113 2.01 3.05 1.79
N VAL A 114 1.67 4.33 1.79
CA VAL A 114 2.59 5.40 1.37
C VAL A 114 3.52 5.75 2.53
N HIS A 115 4.81 5.80 2.25
CA HIS A 115 5.79 6.15 3.26
C HIS A 115 5.75 7.63 3.61
N ILE A 116 5.77 7.94 4.92
CA ILE A 116 5.80 9.31 5.45
C ILE A 116 7.22 9.75 5.86
N ARG A 117 8.26 9.13 5.32
CA ARG A 117 9.66 9.46 5.67
C ARG A 117 10.03 10.87 5.27
N ASP A 118 9.56 11.33 4.13
CA ASP A 118 9.79 12.67 3.64
C ASP A 118 8.74 13.65 4.20
N MET A 119 8.79 13.83 5.52
CA MET A 119 7.94 14.79 6.22
C MET A 119 8.14 16.23 5.72
N ARG A 120 9.34 16.55 5.24
CA ARG A 120 9.63 17.88 4.72
C ARG A 120 8.80 18.18 3.48
N SER A 121 8.85 17.33 2.47
CA SER A 121 8.04 17.49 1.24
C SER A 121 6.54 17.46 1.54
N ILE A 122 6.11 16.66 2.52
CA ILE A 122 4.70 16.66 2.97
C ILE A 122 4.33 18.05 3.49
N ILE A 123 5.13 18.65 4.37
CA ILE A 123 4.82 19.95 4.98
C ILE A 123 4.96 21.10 3.96
N GLU A 124 5.93 21.03 3.05
CA GLU A 124 6.05 21.99 1.94
C GLU A 124 4.79 21.96 1.06
N CYS A 125 4.28 20.79 0.71
CA CYS A 125 3.01 20.65 0.00
C CYS A 125 1.83 21.27 0.79
N LEU A 126 1.76 21.09 2.12
CA LEU A 126 0.71 21.69 2.92
C LEU A 126 0.73 23.23 2.89
N ALA A 127 1.92 23.82 2.80
CA ALA A 127 2.08 25.27 2.69
C ALA A 127 1.50 25.84 1.38
N GLU A 128 1.50 25.05 0.31
CA GLU A 128 1.02 25.46 -1.01
C GLU A 128 -0.52 25.45 -1.11
N TYR A 129 -1.21 24.67 -0.24
CA TYR A 129 -2.67 24.47 -0.34
C TYR A 129 -3.44 24.86 0.92
N PRO A 130 -3.40 26.14 1.32
CA PRO A 130 -4.09 26.62 2.54
C PRO A 130 -5.61 26.42 2.49
N ALA A 131 -6.22 26.44 1.31
CA ALA A 131 -7.66 26.23 1.15
C ALA A 131 -8.10 24.81 1.54
N ALA A 132 -7.24 23.83 1.43
CA ALA A 132 -7.49 22.43 1.80
C ALA A 132 -7.16 22.10 3.27
N ALA A 133 -6.67 23.07 4.04
CA ALA A 133 -6.10 22.85 5.39
C ALA A 133 -7.03 22.15 6.39
N ASN A 134 -8.33 22.18 6.18
CA ASN A 134 -9.33 21.55 7.04
C ASN A 134 -9.88 20.22 6.50
N ASP A 135 -9.47 19.81 5.30
CA ASP A 135 -9.90 18.54 4.70
C ASP A 135 -8.73 17.56 4.57
N PRO A 136 -8.57 16.62 5.51
CA PRO A 136 -7.49 15.65 5.46
C PRO A 136 -7.52 14.74 4.22
N GLN A 137 -8.70 14.50 3.62
CA GLN A 137 -8.81 13.65 2.43
C GLN A 137 -8.32 14.39 1.19
N GLN A 138 -8.70 15.66 1.05
CA GLN A 138 -8.21 16.51 -0.02
C GLN A 138 -6.69 16.72 0.10
N LEU A 139 -6.21 17.01 1.31
CA LEU A 139 -4.77 17.12 1.57
C LEU A 139 -4.03 15.82 1.23
N ALA A 140 -4.59 14.66 1.57
CA ALA A 140 -3.96 13.39 1.23
C ALA A 140 -3.83 13.18 -0.28
N ALA A 141 -4.83 13.59 -1.07
CA ALA A 141 -4.75 13.53 -2.53
C ALA A 141 -3.65 14.45 -3.08
N LEU A 142 -3.59 15.70 -2.61
CA LEU A 142 -2.56 16.66 -3.03
C LEU A 142 -1.14 16.22 -2.65
N VAL A 143 -0.96 15.76 -1.41
CA VAL A 143 0.34 15.24 -0.94
C VAL A 143 0.75 14.00 -1.73
N ARG A 144 -0.17 13.11 -2.09
CA ARG A 144 0.15 11.95 -2.93
C ARG A 144 0.62 12.36 -4.33
N MET A 145 0.00 13.36 -4.95
CA MET A 145 0.46 13.91 -6.22
C MET A 145 1.87 14.50 -6.10
N HIS A 146 2.13 15.23 -5.02
CA HIS A 146 3.45 15.79 -4.73
C HIS A 146 4.52 14.69 -4.51
N LEU A 147 4.14 13.60 -3.83
CA LEU A 147 4.98 12.45 -3.57
C LEU A 147 4.96 11.40 -4.71
N ALA A 148 4.33 11.67 -5.85
CA ALA A 148 4.15 10.72 -6.94
C ALA A 148 5.45 10.01 -7.36
N PRO A 149 6.61 10.69 -7.54
CA PRO A 149 7.86 10.02 -7.87
C PRO A 149 8.30 9.01 -6.80
N ALA A 150 8.14 9.36 -5.53
CA ALA A 150 8.50 8.48 -4.41
C ALA A 150 7.54 7.28 -4.30
N ILE A 151 6.24 7.49 -4.54
CA ILE A 151 5.21 6.43 -4.54
C ILE A 151 5.49 5.43 -5.67
N VAL A 152 5.74 5.93 -6.90
CA VAL A 152 6.04 5.08 -8.06
C VAL A 152 7.35 4.31 -7.83
N GLN A 153 8.39 4.97 -7.31
CA GLN A 153 9.65 4.30 -6.98
C GLN A 153 9.46 3.22 -5.89
N GLN A 154 8.59 3.46 -4.92
CA GLN A 154 8.28 2.48 -3.87
C GLN A 154 7.60 1.23 -4.44
N ILE A 155 6.73 1.38 -5.45
CA ILE A 155 5.96 0.29 -6.05
C ILE A 155 6.79 -0.47 -7.09
N TYR A 156 7.44 0.25 -8.00
CA TYR A 156 8.08 -0.30 -9.20
C TYR A 156 9.61 -0.27 -9.17
N GLY A 157 10.21 0.34 -8.13
CA GLY A 157 11.66 0.52 -8.08
C GLY A 157 12.16 1.40 -9.24
N PRO A 158 13.26 1.03 -9.94
CA PRO A 158 13.88 1.84 -10.98
C PRO A 158 13.19 1.70 -12.37
N ALA A 159 12.11 0.93 -12.48
CA ALA A 159 11.43 0.71 -13.75
C ALA A 159 10.83 2.01 -14.28
N LYS A 160 11.02 2.25 -15.59
CA LYS A 160 10.45 3.43 -16.27
C LYS A 160 9.15 3.14 -17.01
N GLU A 161 8.88 1.88 -17.32
CA GLU A 161 7.62 1.41 -17.85
C GLU A 161 6.84 0.76 -16.72
N LEU A 162 5.61 1.21 -16.49
CA LEU A 162 4.76 0.79 -15.40
C LEU A 162 3.67 -0.13 -15.94
N ASP A 163 3.72 -1.40 -15.53
CA ASP A 163 2.64 -2.35 -15.82
C ASP A 163 1.46 -2.08 -14.91
N VAL A 164 0.33 -1.71 -15.49
CA VAL A 164 -0.87 -1.36 -14.74
C VAL A 164 -2.05 -2.22 -15.14
N ILE A 165 -2.97 -2.37 -14.20
CA ILE A 165 -4.32 -2.85 -14.43
C ILE A 165 -5.17 -1.63 -14.76
N ALA A 166 -6.02 -1.70 -15.77
CA ALA A 166 -6.98 -0.65 -16.11
C ALA A 166 -8.42 -1.14 -15.89
N LEU A 167 -9.36 -0.21 -15.84
CA LEU A 167 -10.79 -0.53 -15.94
C LEU A 167 -11.22 -0.48 -17.40
N ASP A 168 -12.18 -1.33 -17.77
CA ASP A 168 -12.90 -1.16 -19.02
C ASP A 168 -13.59 0.22 -19.05
N PRO A 169 -13.58 0.94 -20.18
CA PRO A 169 -14.16 2.29 -20.24
C PRO A 169 -15.63 2.39 -19.87
N GLY A 170 -16.41 1.33 -20.07
CA GLY A 170 -17.81 1.26 -19.65
C GLY A 170 -17.94 1.13 -18.14
N LEU A 171 -17.15 0.23 -17.56
CA LEU A 171 -17.08 0.02 -16.11
C LEU A 171 -16.53 1.26 -15.40
N GLU A 172 -15.50 1.89 -15.95
CA GLU A 172 -14.90 3.12 -15.39
C GLU A 172 -15.93 4.24 -15.30
N ARG A 173 -16.69 4.46 -16.37
CA ARG A 173 -17.78 5.46 -16.38
C ARG A 173 -18.85 5.18 -15.35
N LEU A 174 -19.29 3.92 -15.25
CA LEU A 174 -20.31 3.48 -14.29
C LEU A 174 -19.83 3.69 -12.85
N VAL A 175 -18.61 3.26 -12.55
CA VAL A 175 -17.99 3.42 -11.22
C VAL A 175 -17.79 4.90 -10.89
N THR A 176 -17.30 5.70 -11.84
CA THR A 176 -17.11 7.14 -11.65
C THR A 176 -18.44 7.81 -11.34
N GLN A 177 -19.48 7.55 -12.12
CA GLN A 177 -20.81 8.12 -11.89
C GLN A 177 -21.37 7.74 -10.51
N ALA A 178 -21.23 6.47 -10.11
CA ALA A 178 -21.74 6.01 -8.81
C ALA A 178 -20.97 6.62 -7.63
N LEU A 179 -19.64 6.66 -7.70
CA LEU A 179 -18.79 7.13 -6.59
C LEU A 179 -18.73 8.66 -6.47
N THR A 180 -19.04 9.41 -7.52
CA THR A 180 -19.05 10.88 -7.52
C THR A 180 -20.45 11.48 -7.42
N SER A 181 -21.50 10.67 -7.43
CA SER A 181 -22.89 11.13 -7.33
C SER A 181 -23.15 11.83 -5.99
N PRO A 182 -23.72 13.05 -5.99
CA PRO A 182 -24.03 13.79 -4.75
C PRO A 182 -25.02 13.09 -3.84
N HIS A 183 -25.84 12.20 -4.39
CA HIS A 183 -26.87 11.44 -3.65
C HIS A 183 -26.38 10.09 -3.15
N GLY A 184 -25.05 9.82 -3.21
CA GLY A 184 -24.46 8.57 -2.71
C GLY A 184 -25.09 7.35 -3.39
N ALA A 185 -25.26 7.40 -4.71
CA ALA A 185 -25.67 6.21 -5.45
C ALA A 185 -24.61 5.14 -5.20
N ALA A 186 -24.89 4.26 -4.25
CA ALA A 186 -24.00 3.13 -3.98
C ALA A 186 -23.91 2.29 -5.25
N LEU A 187 -22.72 1.84 -5.58
CA LEU A 187 -22.55 0.81 -6.59
C LEU A 187 -23.46 -0.37 -6.25
N ASP A 188 -24.12 -0.93 -7.25
CA ASP A 188 -24.87 -2.15 -7.06
C ASP A 188 -24.00 -3.20 -6.35
N PRO A 189 -24.52 -3.89 -5.32
CA PRO A 189 -23.76 -4.89 -4.57
C PRO A 189 -23.14 -5.96 -5.47
N GLY A 190 -23.85 -6.41 -6.52
CA GLY A 190 -23.36 -7.39 -7.47
C GLY A 190 -22.19 -6.86 -8.31
N VAL A 191 -22.25 -5.59 -8.74
CA VAL A 191 -21.16 -4.92 -9.45
C VAL A 191 -19.95 -4.76 -8.52
N THR A 192 -20.19 -4.37 -7.27
CA THR A 192 -19.13 -4.21 -6.26
C THR A 192 -18.41 -5.53 -6.00
N GLU A 193 -19.13 -6.62 -5.82
CA GLU A 193 -18.57 -7.95 -5.58
C GLU A 193 -17.79 -8.46 -6.80
N THR A 194 -18.35 -8.31 -8.00
CA THR A 194 -17.69 -8.69 -9.26
C THR A 194 -16.41 -7.89 -9.46
N LEU A 195 -16.44 -6.58 -9.26
CA LEU A 195 -15.27 -5.70 -9.34
C LEU A 195 -14.20 -6.10 -8.33
N ALA A 196 -14.58 -6.34 -7.08
CA ALA A 196 -13.66 -6.75 -6.03
C ALA A 196 -12.99 -8.10 -6.32
N LYS A 197 -13.75 -9.07 -6.83
CA LYS A 197 -13.24 -10.37 -7.25
C LYS A 197 -12.28 -10.24 -8.43
N SER A 198 -12.69 -9.55 -9.49
CA SER A 198 -11.85 -9.37 -10.69
C SER A 198 -10.56 -8.61 -10.36
N ALA A 199 -10.62 -7.62 -9.46
CA ALA A 199 -9.44 -6.90 -8.99
C ALA A 199 -8.48 -7.81 -8.21
N ALA A 200 -9.02 -8.69 -7.35
CA ALA A 200 -8.21 -9.65 -6.60
C ALA A 200 -7.55 -10.70 -7.52
N ASP A 201 -8.29 -11.19 -8.52
CA ASP A 201 -7.77 -12.16 -9.49
C ASP A 201 -6.70 -11.53 -10.39
N SER A 202 -6.90 -10.31 -10.89
CA SER A 202 -5.91 -9.57 -11.67
C SER A 202 -4.66 -9.24 -10.85
N ALA A 203 -4.83 -8.84 -9.58
CA ALA A 203 -3.73 -8.58 -8.68
C ALA A 203 -2.87 -9.83 -8.46
N ARG A 204 -3.51 -10.97 -8.20
CA ARG A 204 -2.82 -12.26 -8.03
C ARG A 204 -2.06 -12.65 -9.29
N SER A 205 -2.69 -12.52 -10.47
CA SER A 205 -2.05 -12.82 -11.75
C SER A 205 -0.78 -12.01 -11.99
N GLN A 206 -0.76 -10.73 -11.60
CA GLN A 206 0.45 -9.90 -11.70
C GLN A 206 1.50 -10.31 -10.66
N GLU A 207 1.10 -10.58 -9.43
CA GLU A 207 2.03 -11.06 -8.39
C GLU A 207 2.70 -12.39 -8.79
N ASP A 208 1.95 -13.31 -9.41
CA ASP A 208 2.45 -14.62 -9.85
C ASP A 208 3.57 -14.51 -10.92
N ILE A 209 3.55 -13.45 -11.73
CA ILE A 209 4.61 -13.14 -12.71
C ILE A 209 5.69 -12.19 -12.16
N GLY A 210 5.61 -11.85 -10.86
CA GLY A 210 6.60 -10.99 -10.18
C GLY A 210 6.46 -9.49 -10.49
N VAL A 211 5.32 -9.06 -11.00
CA VAL A 211 5.01 -7.65 -11.30
C VAL A 211 4.15 -7.06 -10.19
N PRO A 212 4.40 -5.81 -9.75
CA PRO A 212 3.56 -5.15 -8.76
C PRO A 212 2.11 -5.04 -9.23
N ALA A 213 1.16 -5.43 -8.39
CA ALA A 213 -0.25 -5.27 -8.68
C ALA A 213 -0.67 -3.80 -8.46
N CYS A 214 -0.96 -3.09 -9.54
CA CYS A 214 -1.31 -1.67 -9.50
C CYS A 214 -2.49 -1.38 -10.44
N LEU A 215 -3.58 -0.85 -9.87
CA LEU A 215 -4.75 -0.39 -10.61
C LEU A 215 -4.63 1.11 -10.86
N LEU A 216 -4.71 1.53 -12.13
CA LEU A 216 -4.71 2.93 -12.54
C LEU A 216 -6.15 3.38 -12.81
N VAL A 217 -6.56 4.49 -12.19
CA VAL A 217 -7.92 5.02 -12.29
C VAL A 217 -7.91 6.56 -12.35
N PRO A 218 -9.01 7.20 -12.80
CA PRO A 218 -9.18 8.65 -12.67
C PRO A 218 -9.03 9.12 -11.21
N ASP A 219 -8.43 10.30 -11.03
CA ASP A 219 -8.11 10.85 -9.70
C ASP A 219 -9.33 10.97 -8.79
N LEU A 220 -10.48 11.34 -9.35
CA LEU A 220 -11.75 11.50 -8.62
C LEU A 220 -12.19 10.22 -7.89
N ILE A 221 -11.95 9.07 -8.48
CA ILE A 221 -12.38 7.79 -7.91
C ILE A 221 -11.25 7.02 -7.22
N ARG A 222 -10.01 7.52 -7.28
CA ARG A 222 -8.85 6.82 -6.73
C ARG A 222 -9.03 6.44 -5.25
N ALA A 223 -9.34 7.42 -4.39
CA ALA A 223 -9.48 7.18 -2.95
C ALA A 223 -10.67 6.29 -2.58
N PRO A 224 -11.89 6.49 -3.15
CA PRO A 224 -12.98 5.54 -2.94
C PRO A 224 -12.68 4.13 -3.47
N MET A 225 -12.01 3.99 -4.63
CA MET A 225 -11.61 2.69 -5.18
C MET A 225 -10.61 1.97 -4.27
N ALA A 226 -9.59 2.67 -3.78
CA ALA A 226 -8.62 2.11 -2.84
C ALA A 226 -9.31 1.56 -1.58
N ARG A 227 -10.28 2.29 -1.03
CA ARG A 227 -11.07 1.83 0.13
C ARG A 227 -11.94 0.62 -0.17
N LEU A 228 -12.61 0.63 -1.32
CA LEU A 228 -13.50 -0.45 -1.74
C LEU A 228 -12.74 -1.76 -1.95
N LEU A 229 -11.58 -1.70 -2.59
CA LEU A 229 -10.79 -2.88 -2.95
C LEU A 229 -9.89 -3.38 -1.83
N LYS A 230 -9.59 -2.57 -0.81
CA LYS A 230 -8.65 -2.89 0.27
C LYS A 230 -8.87 -4.24 0.93
N ARG A 231 -10.14 -4.63 1.13
CA ARG A 231 -10.49 -5.90 1.79
C ARG A 231 -10.29 -7.11 0.89
N ALA A 232 -10.65 -6.99 -0.39
CA ALA A 232 -10.59 -8.09 -1.35
C ALA A 232 -9.17 -8.28 -1.92
N ALA A 233 -8.46 -7.18 -2.14
CA ALA A 233 -7.12 -7.17 -2.71
C ALA A 233 -6.18 -6.26 -1.87
N PRO A 234 -5.75 -6.69 -0.67
CA PRO A 234 -5.00 -5.83 0.26
C PRO A 234 -3.60 -5.42 -0.25
N ARG A 235 -3.05 -6.14 -1.21
CA ARG A 235 -1.76 -5.82 -1.83
C ARG A 235 -1.89 -4.94 -3.07
N LEU A 236 -3.07 -4.86 -3.67
CA LEU A 236 -3.33 -4.02 -4.84
C LEU A 236 -3.11 -2.55 -4.49
N LYS A 237 -2.23 -1.90 -5.23
CA LYS A 237 -2.04 -0.45 -5.16
C LYS A 237 -3.01 0.22 -6.12
N VAL A 238 -3.58 1.35 -5.70
CA VAL A 238 -4.46 2.15 -6.57
C VAL A 238 -3.82 3.51 -6.76
N LEU A 239 -3.49 3.83 -8.01
CA LEU A 239 -2.91 5.11 -8.42
C LEU A 239 -3.91 5.91 -9.23
N GLY A 240 -3.89 7.21 -9.05
CA GLY A 240 -4.55 8.18 -9.92
C GLY A 240 -3.69 8.52 -11.13
N HIS A 241 -4.30 9.02 -12.20
CA HIS A 241 -3.54 9.43 -13.40
C HIS A 241 -2.50 10.51 -13.07
N SER A 242 -2.84 11.45 -12.18
CA SER A 242 -1.93 12.54 -11.75
C SER A 242 -0.78 12.03 -10.84
N GLU A 243 -0.84 10.80 -10.35
CA GLU A 243 0.23 10.19 -9.56
C GLU A 243 1.29 9.48 -10.43
N ILE A 244 1.19 9.55 -11.76
CA ILE A 244 2.19 9.02 -12.68
C ILE A 244 3.10 10.16 -13.11
N PRO A 245 4.41 10.10 -12.78
CA PRO A 245 5.35 11.13 -13.24
C PRO A 245 5.53 11.09 -14.76
N GLU A 246 5.69 12.25 -15.40
CA GLU A 246 5.88 12.39 -16.85
C GLU A 246 7.10 11.62 -17.41
N THR A 247 8.03 11.25 -16.53
CA THR A 247 9.22 10.47 -16.88
C THR A 247 8.97 8.98 -17.05
N HIS A 248 7.75 8.52 -16.82
CA HIS A 248 7.37 7.11 -16.89
C HIS A 248 6.35 6.89 -18.01
N SER A 249 6.45 5.73 -18.66
CA SER A 249 5.45 5.22 -19.60
C SER A 249 4.53 4.21 -18.91
N ILE A 250 3.33 4.06 -19.44
CA ILE A 250 2.32 3.12 -18.91
C ILE A 250 2.12 2.01 -19.92
N ARG A 251 2.14 0.76 -19.45
CA ARG A 251 1.72 -0.42 -20.21
C ARG A 251 0.51 -1.07 -19.51
N ILE A 252 -0.59 -1.18 -20.23
CA ILE A 252 -1.78 -1.87 -19.71
C ILE A 252 -1.52 -3.38 -19.80
N ALA A 253 -1.34 -4.01 -18.65
CA ALA A 253 -1.08 -5.46 -18.56
C ALA A 253 -2.39 -6.28 -18.48
N SER A 254 -3.44 -5.72 -17.90
CA SER A 254 -4.77 -6.33 -17.86
C SER A 254 -5.88 -5.29 -17.73
N VAL A 255 -7.10 -5.68 -18.10
CA VAL A 255 -8.29 -4.81 -18.03
C VAL A 255 -9.39 -5.51 -17.25
N ILE A 256 -9.90 -4.88 -16.21
CA ILE A 256 -11.02 -5.36 -15.40
C ILE A 256 -12.33 -4.92 -16.07
N GLY A 257 -13.25 -5.85 -16.25
CA GLY A 257 -14.58 -5.60 -16.83
C GLY A 257 -14.64 -5.73 -18.35
N ALA A 258 -13.55 -6.07 -19.04
CA ALA A 258 -13.61 -6.47 -20.43
C ALA A 258 -14.39 -7.78 -20.52
N THR A 259 -15.54 -7.77 -21.16
CA THR A 259 -16.22 -9.00 -21.61
C THR A 259 -15.33 -9.67 -22.63
N ALA A 260 -14.88 -10.91 -22.32
CA ALA A 260 -14.14 -11.74 -23.24
C ALA A 260 -14.99 -12.07 -24.49
#